data_9a18595c0e067a9a60aa9b0459af1ca5
#
_entry.id   9a18595c0e067a9a60aa9b0459af1ca5
#
_cell.length_a   1.000
_cell.length_b   1.000
_cell.length_c   1.000
_cell.angle_alpha   90.00
_cell.angle_beta   90.00
_cell.angle_gamma   90.00
#
_symmetry.space_group_name_H-M   'P 1'
#
loop_
_entity.id
_entity.type
_entity.pdbx_description
1 polymer ?
#
loop_
_entity_poly.entity_id
_entity_poly.type
_entity_poly.pdbx_seq_one_letter_code
_entity_poly.pdbx_strand_id
1 'polypeptide(L)'
;MELTAIYHRPESEYAYLYKDKTMHIRIRTKKDDIESISLHYGDPFIFIEDHYEAIKKMTKVTSDALFDYWQAEISVGYARLQYLFELRDNQNQSILYGDKGCVENTLENLHYEGNGFKIPYIHEIDACHVPDWVADTVWYQIFPERFANGNPEISPE
;
A
#
# COMPACT_ATOMS: atom_id res chain seq x y z
N MET A 1 -0.14 18.44 -10.99
CA MET A 1 0.04 17.05 -10.49
C MET A 1 1.23 16.41 -11.18
N GLU A 2 2.20 15.91 -10.43
CA GLU A 2 3.41 15.24 -10.95
C GLU A 2 3.19 13.71 -11.03
N LEU A 3 2.84 13.22 -12.20
CA LEU A 3 2.44 11.82 -12.39
C LEU A 3 3.57 10.82 -12.13
N THR A 4 4.82 11.20 -12.41
CA THR A 4 5.99 10.33 -12.22
C THR A 4 6.33 10.06 -10.75
N ALA A 5 5.81 10.88 -9.84
CA ALA A 5 5.98 10.73 -8.40
C ALA A 5 4.90 9.85 -7.74
N ILE A 6 3.80 9.59 -8.46
CA ILE A 6 2.74 8.70 -7.99
C ILE A 6 3.25 7.27 -8.05
N TYR A 7 3.20 6.59 -6.91
CA TYR A 7 3.67 5.22 -6.84
C TYR A 7 2.87 4.38 -5.84
N HIS A 8 2.48 3.22 -6.29
CA HIS A 8 1.87 2.15 -5.52
C HIS A 8 2.23 0.80 -6.12
N ARG A 9 2.17 -0.25 -5.30
CA ARG A 9 2.19 -1.66 -5.72
C ARG A 9 1.27 -2.48 -4.81
N PRO A 10 0.58 -3.51 -5.32
CA PRO A 10 -0.39 -4.29 -4.54
C PRO A 10 0.28 -5.33 -3.62
N GLU A 11 1.41 -4.97 -2.99
CA GLU A 11 2.22 -5.83 -2.13
C GLU A 11 3.07 -5.04 -1.15
N SER A 12 3.75 -5.75 -0.24
CA SER A 12 4.74 -5.23 0.71
C SER A 12 4.17 -4.11 1.59
N GLU A 13 4.94 -3.04 1.83
CA GLU A 13 4.55 -1.90 2.65
C GLU A 13 3.43 -1.03 2.04
N TYR A 14 3.06 -1.26 0.77
CA TYR A 14 2.02 -0.52 0.09
C TYR A 14 0.64 -1.18 0.15
N ALA A 15 0.57 -2.50 0.29
CA ALA A 15 -0.68 -3.23 0.43
C ALA A 15 -0.44 -4.49 1.25
N TYR A 16 -0.96 -4.53 2.46
CA TYR A 16 -0.76 -5.66 3.38
C TYR A 16 -1.95 -5.87 4.31
N LEU A 17 -2.12 -7.12 4.72
CA LEU A 17 -3.07 -7.49 5.76
C LEU A 17 -2.48 -7.08 7.12
N TYR A 18 -3.15 -6.12 7.77
CA TYR A 18 -2.69 -5.57 9.04
C TYR A 18 -3.19 -6.40 10.23
N LYS A 19 -4.48 -6.69 10.24
CA LYS A 19 -5.13 -7.39 11.35
C LYS A 19 -6.45 -7.99 10.88
N ASP A 20 -6.68 -9.27 11.18
CA ASP A 20 -7.88 -10.00 10.79
C ASP A 20 -8.20 -9.83 9.29
N LYS A 21 -9.28 -9.18 8.94
CA LYS A 21 -9.67 -8.86 7.57
C LYS A 21 -9.45 -7.38 7.23
N THR A 22 -8.55 -6.72 7.95
CA THR A 22 -8.24 -5.30 7.76
C THR A 22 -6.96 -5.15 6.96
N MET A 23 -7.05 -4.45 5.84
CA MET A 23 -5.90 -4.12 5.00
C MET A 23 -5.51 -2.65 5.12
N HIS A 24 -4.22 -2.41 5.11
CA HIS A 24 -3.66 -1.09 4.86
C HIS A 24 -3.26 -0.97 3.38
N ILE A 25 -3.80 0.05 2.73
CA ILE A 25 -3.44 0.41 1.36
C ILE A 25 -2.76 1.77 1.40
N ARG A 26 -1.56 1.85 0.83
CA ARG A 26 -0.72 3.05 0.85
C ARG A 26 -0.35 3.49 -0.56
N ILE A 27 -0.26 4.79 -0.77
CA ILE A 27 0.23 5.37 -2.02
C ILE A 27 1.20 6.53 -1.69
N ARG A 28 2.21 6.70 -2.53
CA ARG A 28 3.17 7.80 -2.47
C ARG A 28 2.88 8.80 -3.58
N THR A 29 3.01 10.09 -3.27
CA THR A 29 2.87 11.20 -4.21
C THR A 29 4.00 12.19 -3.99
N LYS A 30 4.21 13.14 -4.94
CA LYS A 30 5.11 14.26 -4.69
C LYS A 30 4.59 15.08 -3.50
N LYS A 31 5.52 15.58 -2.71
CA LYS A 31 5.21 16.41 -1.55
C LYS A 31 4.41 17.66 -1.94
N ASP A 32 3.34 17.91 -1.19
CA ASP A 32 2.45 19.09 -1.32
C ASP A 32 1.78 19.26 -2.70
N ASP A 33 1.73 18.20 -3.51
CA ASP A 33 1.18 18.23 -4.87
C ASP A 33 -0.28 17.78 -4.95
N ILE A 34 -0.71 16.93 -4.02
CA ILE A 34 -2.06 16.34 -4.00
C ILE A 34 -2.85 16.88 -2.81
N GLU A 35 -4.08 17.33 -3.09
CA GLU A 35 -5.01 17.81 -2.06
C GLU A 35 -5.76 16.68 -1.37
N SER A 36 -6.21 15.70 -2.17
CA SER A 36 -6.98 14.57 -1.63
C SER A 36 -6.84 13.32 -2.49
N ILE A 37 -6.96 12.18 -1.83
CA ILE A 37 -7.00 10.86 -2.48
C ILE A 37 -8.19 10.09 -1.94
N SER A 38 -8.96 9.50 -2.84
CA SER A 38 -10.03 8.55 -2.54
C SER A 38 -9.66 7.17 -3.08
N LEU A 39 -9.78 6.16 -2.25
CA LEU A 39 -9.64 4.75 -2.63
C LEU A 39 -11.02 4.20 -2.96
N HIS A 40 -11.23 3.81 -4.22
CA HIS A 40 -12.39 3.04 -4.66
C HIS A 40 -12.04 1.57 -4.52
N TYR A 41 -12.86 0.78 -3.83
CA TYR A 41 -12.53 -0.62 -3.56
C TYR A 41 -13.77 -1.51 -3.41
N GLY A 42 -13.57 -2.82 -3.63
CA GLY A 42 -14.62 -3.83 -3.46
C GLY A 42 -14.14 -5.23 -3.84
N ASP A 43 -15.04 -6.20 -3.78
CA ASP A 43 -14.80 -7.56 -4.27
C ASP A 43 -14.90 -7.58 -5.81
N PRO A 44 -13.89 -8.05 -6.55
CA PRO A 44 -13.89 -8.06 -8.01
C PRO A 44 -15.00 -8.93 -8.63
N PHE A 45 -15.67 -9.78 -7.85
CA PHE A 45 -16.76 -10.65 -8.29
C PHE A 45 -18.15 -10.17 -7.90
N ILE A 46 -18.23 -9.05 -7.17
CA ILE A 46 -19.51 -8.39 -6.86
C ILE A 46 -19.71 -7.27 -7.88
N PHE A 47 -20.56 -7.52 -8.86
CA PHE A 47 -20.93 -6.54 -9.88
C PHE A 47 -22.03 -5.64 -9.34
N ILE A 48 -21.65 -4.45 -8.91
CA ILE A 48 -22.58 -3.34 -8.67
C ILE A 48 -22.50 -2.40 -9.86
N GLU A 49 -23.49 -1.52 -10.02
CA GLU A 49 -23.53 -0.56 -11.14
C GLU A 49 -22.24 0.25 -11.30
N ASP A 50 -21.51 0.47 -10.19
CA ASP A 50 -20.29 1.28 -10.13
C ASP A 50 -19.00 0.45 -9.95
N HIS A 51 -19.01 -0.85 -10.11
CA HIS A 51 -17.91 -1.82 -9.94
C HIS A 51 -17.23 -1.83 -8.55
N TYR A 52 -17.31 -0.78 -7.78
CA TYR A 52 -16.71 -0.66 -6.46
C TYR A 52 -17.79 -0.55 -5.39
N GLU A 53 -17.69 -1.39 -4.37
CA GLU A 53 -18.65 -1.44 -3.26
C GLU A 53 -18.55 -0.23 -2.34
N ALA A 54 -17.36 0.38 -2.26
CA ALA A 54 -17.10 1.45 -1.32
C ALA A 54 -16.01 2.42 -1.79
N ILE A 55 -16.05 3.61 -1.20
CA ILE A 55 -15.04 4.65 -1.37
C ILE A 55 -14.53 5.04 0.02
N LYS A 56 -13.21 5.11 0.17
CA LYS A 56 -12.55 5.53 1.40
C LYS A 56 -11.60 6.69 1.12
N LYS A 57 -11.82 7.82 1.80
CA LYS A 57 -10.85 8.93 1.77
C LYS A 57 -9.58 8.50 2.47
N MET A 58 -8.43 8.72 1.83
CA MET A 58 -7.13 8.41 2.39
C MET A 58 -6.62 9.54 3.30
N THR A 59 -5.79 9.18 4.26
CA THR A 59 -5.16 10.13 5.18
C THR A 59 -3.68 10.23 4.87
N LYS A 60 -3.14 11.44 4.81
CA LYS A 60 -1.69 11.67 4.76
C LYS A 60 -1.11 11.26 6.11
N VAL A 61 -0.31 10.19 6.14
CA VAL A 61 0.22 9.61 7.38
C VAL A 61 1.63 10.08 7.69
N THR A 62 2.40 10.44 6.68
CA THR A 62 3.76 10.97 6.84
C THR A 62 4.22 11.67 5.56
N SER A 63 5.30 12.44 5.68
CA SER A 63 6.01 13.06 4.57
C SER A 63 7.51 12.99 4.82
N ASP A 64 8.28 12.85 3.74
CA ASP A 64 9.71 13.04 3.77
C ASP A 64 10.12 14.35 3.04
N ALA A 65 11.37 14.47 2.61
CA ALA A 65 11.84 15.65 1.89
C ALA A 65 11.19 15.82 0.51
N LEU A 66 10.80 14.73 -0.16
CA LEU A 66 10.36 14.70 -1.56
C LEU A 66 8.92 14.23 -1.74
N PHE A 67 8.40 13.41 -0.82
CA PHE A 67 7.15 12.70 -1.00
C PHE A 67 6.20 12.82 0.19
N ASP A 68 4.91 12.71 -0.11
CA ASP A 68 3.81 12.47 0.82
C ASP A 68 3.37 11.02 0.72
N TYR A 69 3.05 10.42 1.86
CA TYR A 69 2.54 9.05 1.97
C TYR A 69 1.13 9.06 2.52
N TRP A 70 0.22 8.46 1.78
CA TRP A 70 -1.19 8.39 2.11
C TRP A 70 -1.59 6.96 2.40
N GLN A 71 -2.48 6.77 3.36
CA GLN A 71 -2.94 5.44 3.77
C GLN A 71 -4.45 5.41 3.97
N ALA A 72 -5.06 4.31 3.57
CA ALA A 72 -6.40 3.92 3.97
C ALA A 72 -6.35 2.59 4.71
N GLU A 73 -7.18 2.47 5.74
CA GLU A 73 -7.51 1.21 6.40
C GLU A 73 -8.89 0.78 5.91
N ILE A 74 -8.99 -0.41 5.35
CA ILE A 74 -10.21 -0.97 4.77
C ILE A 74 -10.46 -2.39 5.27
N SER A 75 -11.73 -2.77 5.37
CA SER A 75 -12.13 -4.13 5.69
C SER A 75 -12.47 -4.90 4.41
N VAL A 76 -11.94 -6.12 4.26
CA VAL A 76 -12.16 -6.98 3.10
C VAL A 76 -13.06 -8.16 3.49
N GLY A 77 -14.34 -8.07 3.14
CA GLY A 77 -15.36 -9.06 3.54
C GLY A 77 -15.05 -10.49 3.05
N TYR A 78 -14.64 -10.62 1.80
CA TYR A 78 -14.46 -11.93 1.11
C TYR A 78 -12.99 -12.31 0.90
N ALA A 79 -12.05 -11.66 1.58
CA ALA A 79 -10.61 -11.90 1.44
C ALA A 79 -10.07 -11.74 0.01
N ARG A 80 -10.78 -10.98 -0.83
CA ARG A 80 -10.39 -10.56 -2.18
C ARG A 80 -10.60 -9.08 -2.32
N LEU A 81 -9.79 -8.41 -3.10
CA LEU A 81 -9.86 -6.96 -3.24
C LEU A 81 -9.53 -6.54 -4.68
N GLN A 82 -10.36 -5.66 -5.21
CA GLN A 82 -10.03 -4.82 -6.35
C GLN A 82 -10.15 -3.36 -5.92
N TYR A 83 -9.22 -2.52 -6.35
CA TYR A 83 -9.22 -1.11 -5.97
C TYR A 83 -8.45 -0.25 -6.96
N LEU A 84 -8.75 1.04 -6.97
CA LEU A 84 -7.97 2.07 -7.64
C LEU A 84 -8.02 3.37 -6.84
N PHE A 85 -7.15 4.29 -7.18
CA PHE A 85 -7.05 5.59 -6.52
C PHE A 85 -7.60 6.68 -7.42
N GLU A 86 -8.43 7.55 -6.86
CA GLU A 86 -8.78 8.84 -7.44
C GLU A 86 -7.95 9.91 -6.72
N LEU A 87 -7.08 10.59 -7.46
CA LEU A 87 -6.24 11.66 -6.95
C LEU A 87 -6.74 13.00 -7.46
N ARG A 88 -6.76 13.99 -6.58
CA ARG A 88 -7.15 15.37 -6.89
C ARG A 88 -6.08 16.33 -6.40
N ASP A 89 -5.65 17.23 -7.27
CA ASP A 89 -4.66 18.26 -6.94
C ASP A 89 -5.31 19.58 -6.50
N ASN A 90 -4.46 20.53 -6.07
CA ASN A 90 -4.87 21.86 -5.61
C ASN A 90 -5.50 22.75 -6.70
N GLN A 91 -5.44 22.33 -7.98
CA GLN A 91 -6.09 22.99 -9.12
C GLN A 91 -7.42 22.34 -9.51
N ASN A 92 -7.89 21.40 -8.67
CA ASN A 92 -9.11 20.62 -8.90
C ASN A 92 -9.04 19.70 -10.13
N GLN A 93 -7.83 19.41 -10.64
CA GLN A 93 -7.64 18.37 -11.64
C GLN A 93 -7.68 17.02 -10.96
N SER A 94 -8.36 16.06 -11.57
CA SER A 94 -8.45 14.71 -11.03
C SER A 94 -8.10 13.65 -12.07
N ILE A 95 -7.44 12.59 -11.58
CA ILE A 95 -7.07 11.41 -12.35
C ILE A 95 -7.43 10.15 -11.58
N LEU A 96 -7.50 9.04 -12.29
CA LEU A 96 -7.52 7.70 -11.71
C LEU A 96 -6.12 7.07 -11.86
N TYR A 97 -5.68 6.36 -10.83
CA TYR A 97 -4.44 5.59 -10.85
C TYR A 97 -4.70 4.15 -10.45
N GLY A 98 -4.34 3.24 -11.32
CA GLY A 98 -4.54 1.80 -11.16
C GLY A 98 -3.40 1.00 -11.75
N ASP A 99 -3.63 -0.29 -11.98
CA ASP A 99 -2.62 -1.25 -12.44
C ASP A 99 -1.99 -0.87 -13.80
N LYS A 100 -2.76 -0.21 -14.65
CA LYS A 100 -2.28 0.30 -15.96
C LYS A 100 -1.67 1.70 -15.90
N GLY A 101 -1.49 2.28 -14.71
CA GLY A 101 -0.99 3.63 -14.51
C GLY A 101 -2.09 4.68 -14.38
N CYS A 102 -1.77 5.93 -14.75
CA CYS A 102 -2.67 7.07 -14.65
C CYS A 102 -3.56 7.16 -15.90
N VAL A 103 -4.86 7.33 -15.68
CA VAL A 103 -5.87 7.56 -16.72
C VAL A 103 -6.78 8.73 -16.34
N GLU A 104 -7.50 9.28 -17.31
CA GLU A 104 -8.49 10.34 -17.06
C GLU A 104 -9.58 9.86 -16.10
N ASN A 105 -10.03 10.74 -15.21
CA ASN A 105 -11.14 10.46 -14.30
C ASN A 105 -12.48 10.56 -15.06
N THR A 106 -12.86 9.46 -15.70
CA THR A 106 -14.14 9.28 -16.38
C THR A 106 -14.87 8.07 -15.81
N LEU A 107 -16.19 8.05 -15.94
CA LEU A 107 -17.00 6.90 -15.53
C LEU A 107 -16.58 5.62 -16.26
N GLU A 108 -16.24 5.72 -17.54
CA GLU A 108 -15.76 4.60 -18.35
C GLU A 108 -14.47 4.00 -17.76
N ASN A 109 -13.49 4.84 -17.43
CA ASN A 109 -12.24 4.40 -16.85
C ASN A 109 -12.42 3.89 -15.41
N LEU A 110 -13.32 4.49 -14.64
CA LEU A 110 -13.64 4.04 -13.29
C LEU A 110 -14.27 2.64 -13.30
N HIS A 111 -15.16 2.37 -14.26
CA HIS A 111 -15.87 1.10 -14.37
C HIS A 111 -15.10 0.03 -15.14
N TYR A 112 -13.98 0.36 -15.76
CA TYR A 112 -13.21 -0.60 -16.51
C TYR A 112 -12.39 -1.52 -15.57
N GLU A 113 -12.82 -2.77 -15.46
CA GLU A 113 -12.22 -3.77 -14.55
C GLU A 113 -10.69 -3.94 -14.71
N GLY A 114 -10.17 -3.66 -15.92
CA GLY A 114 -8.75 -3.76 -16.22
C GLY A 114 -7.90 -2.65 -15.62
N ASN A 115 -8.48 -1.58 -15.07
CA ASN A 115 -7.74 -0.47 -14.49
C ASN A 115 -7.40 -0.69 -13.01
N GLY A 116 -8.18 -1.48 -12.28
CA GLY A 116 -7.97 -1.68 -10.85
C GLY A 116 -6.80 -2.60 -10.53
N PHE A 117 -6.07 -2.30 -9.46
CA PHE A 117 -5.20 -3.25 -8.80
C PHE A 117 -6.02 -4.40 -8.22
N LYS A 118 -5.48 -5.61 -8.23
CA LYS A 118 -6.18 -6.81 -7.76
C LYS A 118 -5.34 -7.57 -6.75
N ILE A 119 -5.95 -7.91 -5.62
CA ILE A 119 -5.43 -8.88 -4.66
C ILE A 119 -6.38 -10.08 -4.72
N PRO A 120 -5.98 -11.18 -5.38
CA PRO A 120 -6.90 -12.23 -5.76
C PRO A 120 -7.43 -13.05 -4.58
N TYR A 121 -6.62 -13.23 -3.54
CA TYR A 121 -7.03 -13.87 -2.30
C TYR A 121 -6.08 -13.52 -1.15
N ILE A 122 -6.65 -13.31 0.03
CA ILE A 122 -5.92 -12.97 1.25
C ILE A 122 -6.15 -14.08 2.26
N HIS A 123 -5.19 -14.96 2.44
CA HIS A 123 -5.24 -16.00 3.46
C HIS A 123 -4.83 -15.43 4.83
N GLU A 124 -5.52 -15.87 5.88
CA GLU A 124 -5.15 -15.50 7.24
C GLU A 124 -3.74 -16.00 7.61
N ILE A 125 -3.32 -17.13 7.03
CA ILE A 125 -1.97 -17.67 7.20
C ILE A 125 -0.87 -16.76 6.62
N ASP A 126 -1.22 -15.90 5.64
CA ASP A 126 -0.29 -14.95 5.03
C ASP A 126 -0.18 -13.65 5.85
N ALA A 127 -1.01 -13.49 6.87
CA ALA A 127 -0.90 -12.37 7.80
C ALA A 127 0.35 -12.53 8.66
N CYS A 128 1.21 -11.52 8.63
CA CYS A 128 2.40 -11.51 9.48
C CYS A 128 2.00 -11.22 10.94
N HIS A 129 1.88 -12.26 11.74
CA HIS A 129 1.64 -12.13 13.17
C HIS A 129 2.96 -11.92 13.91
N VAL A 130 3.29 -10.67 14.13
CA VAL A 130 4.49 -10.29 14.90
C VAL A 130 4.12 -10.27 16.38
N PRO A 131 4.84 -10.97 17.28
CA PRO A 131 4.63 -10.87 18.72
C PRO A 131 4.76 -9.42 19.21
N ASP A 132 3.94 -9.01 20.17
CA ASP A 132 3.86 -7.62 20.66
C ASP A 132 5.22 -7.07 21.13
N TRP A 133 6.07 -7.93 21.73
CA TRP A 133 7.39 -7.53 22.21
C TRP A 133 8.38 -7.12 21.13
N VAL A 134 8.15 -7.48 19.86
CA VAL A 134 9.08 -7.17 18.74
C VAL A 134 9.17 -5.67 18.47
N ALA A 135 8.06 -4.94 18.64
CA ALA A 135 8.04 -3.49 18.43
C ALA A 135 8.90 -2.72 19.43
N ASP A 136 9.11 -3.29 20.63
CA ASP A 136 9.88 -2.69 21.73
C ASP A 136 11.32 -3.21 21.80
N THR A 137 11.79 -3.94 20.76
CA THR A 137 13.08 -4.62 20.77
C THR A 137 14.04 -3.99 19.76
N VAL A 138 15.27 -3.77 20.20
CA VAL A 138 16.39 -3.44 19.31
C VAL A 138 17.12 -4.72 18.92
N TRP A 139 17.17 -5.00 17.64
CA TRP A 139 17.85 -6.18 17.11
C TRP A 139 19.28 -5.86 16.74
N TYR A 140 20.23 -6.70 17.21
CA TYR A 140 21.62 -6.63 16.82
C TYR A 140 22.08 -8.01 16.34
N GLN A 141 22.44 -8.11 15.06
CA GLN A 141 22.96 -9.36 14.47
C GLN A 141 24.48 -9.35 14.47
N ILE A 142 25.08 -10.36 15.09
CA ILE A 142 26.53 -10.55 15.12
C ILE A 142 26.87 -11.78 14.27
N PHE A 143 27.83 -11.63 13.36
CA PHE A 143 28.50 -12.74 12.69
C PHE A 143 29.83 -12.99 13.40
N PRO A 144 29.94 -14.02 14.28
CA PRO A 144 31.12 -14.23 15.07
C PRO A 144 32.42 -14.39 14.27
N GLU A 145 32.31 -15.03 13.09
CA GLU A 145 33.44 -15.25 12.18
C GLU A 145 33.93 -13.97 11.46
N ARG A 146 33.15 -12.90 11.55
CA ARG A 146 33.48 -11.59 10.97
C ARG A 146 33.70 -10.51 12.02
N PHE A 147 33.65 -10.90 13.28
CA PHE A 147 33.86 -10.00 14.41
C PHE A 147 35.32 -9.99 14.83
N ALA A 148 35.71 -9.02 15.67
CA ALA A 148 37.07 -8.96 16.19
C ALA A 148 37.39 -10.24 17.00
N ASN A 149 38.48 -10.93 16.63
CA ASN A 149 38.93 -12.09 17.35
C ASN A 149 39.61 -11.66 18.66
N GLY A 150 38.96 -11.97 19.80
CA GLY A 150 39.49 -11.65 21.13
C GLY A 150 40.65 -12.55 21.58
N ASN A 151 40.83 -13.71 20.95
CA ASN A 151 41.96 -14.60 21.18
C ASN A 151 42.39 -15.35 19.92
N PRO A 152 43.37 -14.84 19.16
CA PRO A 152 43.85 -15.45 17.92
C PRO A 152 44.43 -16.88 18.10
N GLU A 153 44.88 -17.25 19.32
CA GLU A 153 45.51 -18.55 19.59
C GLU A 153 44.55 -19.75 19.48
N ILE A 154 43.23 -19.47 19.60
CA ILE A 154 42.19 -20.51 19.48
C ILE A 154 41.55 -20.57 18.09
N SER A 155 42.04 -19.80 17.13
CA SER A 155 41.57 -19.87 15.75
C SER A 155 42.05 -21.18 15.10
N PRO A 156 41.18 -21.90 14.36
CA PRO A 156 41.61 -23.02 13.54
C PRO A 156 42.57 -22.53 12.43
N GLU A 157 43.58 -23.32 12.11
CA GLU A 157 44.53 -23.08 11.02
C GLU A 157 43.85 -23.21 9.64
#